data_73b179ec396be2d689fc5bfe6471981b
#
_entry.id   73b179ec396be2d689fc5bfe6471981b
#
_cell.length_a   1.000
_cell.length_b   1.000
_cell.length_c   1.000
_cell.angle_alpha   90.00
_cell.angle_beta   90.00
_cell.angle_gamma   90.00
#
_symmetry.space_group_name_H-M   'P 1'
#
loop_
_entity.id
_entity.type
_entity.pdbx_description
1 polymer ?
#
loop_
_entity_poly.entity_id
_entity_poly.type
_entity_poly.pdbx_seq_one_letter_code
_entity_poly.pdbx_strand_id
1 'polypeptide(L)'
;MGIAKRVGLSEGAVRKRIKAMVDSGVISKFTIQLRFTKGAKAVTLLSVNPRFPTSAISDKVKKIPGVEVVYEITGQYDITAIISTLNVAEVNRCVEEIRSVKGVSNTNTMIILRQP
;
A
#
# COMPACT_ATOMS: atom_id res chain seq x y z
N MET A 1 17.40 -16.02 -6.61
CA MET A 1 16.97 -15.56 -6.52
C MET A 1 16.30 -15.22 -6.66
N GLY A 2 15.88 -15.28 -6.95
CA GLY A 2 15.25 -14.71 -7.26
C GLY A 2 14.42 -14.76 -7.28
N ILE A 3 13.65 -15.25 -7.07
CA ILE A 3 12.74 -15.19 -6.99
C ILE A 3 12.41 -15.37 -6.07
N ALA A 4 12.24 -15.36 -5.56
CA ALA A 4 12.02 -15.23 -4.88
C ALA A 4 12.75 -15.33 -4.22
N LYS A 5 13.28 -15.29 -3.95
CA LYS A 5 13.80 -15.17 -3.45
C LYS A 5 13.70 -14.65 -2.77
N ARG A 6 13.19 -14.90 -2.25
CA ARG A 6 12.94 -14.40 -1.66
C ARG A 6 11.82 -14.47 -1.04
N VAL A 7 11.36 -15.34 0.01
CA VAL A 7 10.07 -15.32 0.20
C VAL A 7 9.78 -15.74 1.62
N GLY A 8 8.76 -16.17 2.27
CA GLY A 8 8.56 -16.41 3.67
C GLY A 8 8.69 -15.16 4.50
N LEU A 9 8.45 -14.04 3.89
CA LEU A 9 8.60 -12.75 4.47
C LEU A 9 7.24 -12.16 4.74
N SER A 10 7.21 -11.02 5.41
CA SER A 10 5.96 -10.30 5.55
C SER A 10 5.42 -9.98 4.18
N GLU A 11 4.13 -9.71 4.11
CA GLU A 11 3.52 -9.41 2.83
C GLU A 11 4.22 -8.25 2.14
N GLY A 12 4.56 -7.21 2.89
CA GLY A 12 5.25 -6.07 2.30
C GLY A 12 6.63 -6.44 1.81
N ALA A 13 7.35 -7.27 2.57
CA ALA A 13 8.67 -7.69 2.16
C ALA A 13 8.61 -8.59 0.95
N VAL A 14 7.64 -9.49 0.90
CA VAL A 14 7.44 -10.36 -0.25
C VAL A 14 7.17 -9.51 -1.48
N ARG A 15 6.30 -8.54 -1.36
CA ARG A 15 5.97 -7.67 -2.48
C ARG A 15 7.19 -6.92 -2.97
N LYS A 16 7.99 -6.40 -2.06
CA LYS A 16 9.21 -5.70 -2.43
C LYS A 16 10.15 -6.62 -3.17
N ARG A 17 10.27 -7.85 -2.69
CA ARG A 17 11.14 -8.82 -3.32
C ARG A 17 10.67 -9.16 -4.72
N ILE A 18 9.36 -9.36 -4.85
CA ILE A 18 8.80 -9.66 -6.16
C ILE A 18 9.04 -8.50 -7.10
N LYS A 19 8.80 -7.29 -6.63
CA LYS A 19 9.02 -6.13 -7.46
C LYS A 19 10.48 -6.00 -7.87
N ALA A 20 11.38 -6.21 -6.93
CA ALA A 20 12.80 -6.15 -7.22
C ALA A 20 13.21 -7.21 -8.22
N MET A 21 12.66 -8.40 -8.10
CA MET A 21 12.97 -9.47 -9.03
C MET A 21 12.43 -9.19 -10.41
N VAL A 22 11.24 -8.61 -10.50
CA VAL A 22 10.69 -8.20 -11.78
C VAL A 22 11.58 -7.13 -12.42
N ASP A 23 11.98 -6.17 -11.61
CA ASP A 23 12.83 -5.08 -12.11
C ASP A 23 14.18 -5.61 -12.57
N SER A 24 14.67 -6.63 -11.91
CA SER A 24 15.93 -7.25 -12.29
C SER A 24 15.79 -8.29 -13.40
N GLY A 25 14.56 -8.60 -13.78
CA GLY A 25 14.30 -9.59 -14.80
C GLY A 25 14.22 -11.00 -14.29
N VAL A 26 14.34 -11.20 -12.99
CA VAL A 26 14.30 -12.54 -12.41
C VAL A 26 12.89 -13.09 -12.43
N ILE A 27 11.93 -12.29 -12.01
CA ILE A 27 10.53 -12.65 -12.06
C ILE A 27 9.90 -11.85 -13.17
N SER A 28 9.19 -12.50 -14.04
CA SER A 28 8.58 -11.81 -15.17
C SER A 28 7.48 -10.87 -14.72
N LYS A 29 7.19 -9.91 -15.55
CA LYS A 29 6.06 -9.03 -15.32
C LYS A 29 4.75 -9.79 -15.29
N PHE A 30 4.74 -10.91 -15.94
CA PHE A 30 3.59 -11.79 -15.92
C PHE A 30 3.21 -12.17 -14.49
N THR A 31 4.19 -12.45 -13.67
CA THR A 31 3.93 -12.79 -12.27
C THR A 31 3.27 -11.64 -11.53
N ILE A 32 3.74 -10.43 -11.77
CA ILE A 32 3.14 -9.25 -11.17
C ILE A 32 1.70 -9.08 -11.62
N GLN A 33 1.44 -9.29 -12.89
CA GLN A 33 0.09 -9.15 -13.41
C GLN A 33 -0.86 -10.16 -12.79
N LEU A 34 -0.39 -11.37 -12.57
CA LEU A 34 -1.19 -12.37 -11.89
C LEU A 34 -1.55 -11.93 -10.49
N ARG A 35 -0.59 -11.33 -9.79
CA ARG A 35 -0.86 -10.83 -8.46
C ARG A 35 -1.94 -9.77 -8.47
N PHE A 36 -1.86 -8.85 -9.40
CA PHE A 36 -2.87 -7.80 -9.51
C PHE A 36 -4.22 -8.38 -9.85
N THR A 37 -4.23 -9.39 -10.68
CA THR A 37 -5.49 -10.01 -11.07
C THR A 37 -6.17 -10.66 -9.88
N LYS A 38 -5.39 -11.24 -8.97
CA LYS A 38 -5.92 -11.98 -7.83
C LYS A 38 -5.92 -11.20 -6.55
N GLY A 39 -5.23 -10.08 -6.53
CA GLY A 39 -5.11 -9.30 -5.32
C GLY A 39 -6.24 -8.32 -5.16
N ALA A 40 -6.13 -7.53 -4.11
CA ALA A 40 -7.07 -6.46 -3.83
C ALA A 40 -6.32 -5.15 -3.77
N LYS A 41 -6.88 -4.13 -4.38
CA LYS A 41 -6.31 -2.78 -4.35
C LYS A 41 -7.34 -1.82 -3.81
N ALA A 42 -6.85 -0.80 -3.15
CA ALA A 42 -7.73 0.20 -2.56
C ALA A 42 -7.04 1.56 -2.56
N VAL A 43 -7.86 2.58 -2.51
CA VAL A 43 -7.38 3.95 -2.35
C VAL A 43 -7.90 4.43 -1.00
N THR A 44 -6.99 4.88 -0.15
CA THR A 44 -7.37 5.42 1.16
C THR A 44 -7.01 6.89 1.21
N LEU A 45 -7.98 7.71 1.52
CA LEU A 45 -7.80 9.13 1.70
C LEU A 45 -7.72 9.43 3.19
N LEU A 46 -6.78 10.29 3.56
CA LEU A 46 -6.50 10.57 4.95
C LEU A 46 -6.57 12.06 5.22
N SER A 47 -7.15 12.41 6.36
CA SER A 47 -7.03 13.76 6.90
C SER A 47 -6.04 13.71 8.05
N VAL A 48 -5.21 14.74 8.14
CA VAL A 48 -4.18 14.84 9.16
C VAL A 48 -4.57 15.94 10.14
N ASN A 49 -4.41 15.64 11.43
CA ASN A 49 -4.62 16.64 12.46
C ASN A 49 -3.62 17.79 12.24
N PRO A 50 -4.08 19.05 12.24
CA PRO A 50 -3.19 20.18 11.96
C PRO A 50 -2.01 20.31 12.90
N ARG A 51 -2.04 19.65 14.04
CA ARG A 51 -0.92 19.69 14.99
C ARG A 51 0.27 18.89 14.53
N PHE A 52 0.11 18.06 13.49
CA PHE A 52 1.16 17.18 13.03
C PHE A 52 1.59 17.57 11.63
N PRO A 53 2.90 17.50 11.34
CA PRO A 53 3.36 17.74 9.98
C PRO A 53 2.86 16.63 9.07
N THR A 54 2.28 17.00 7.93
CA THR A 54 1.77 16.04 6.98
C THR A 54 2.88 15.10 6.51
N SER A 55 4.08 15.64 6.29
CA SER A 55 5.19 14.83 5.82
C SER A 55 5.56 13.72 6.80
N ALA A 56 5.50 14.00 8.10
CA ALA A 56 5.80 13.00 9.09
C ALA A 56 4.78 11.85 9.05
N ILE A 57 3.52 12.19 8.84
CA ILE A 57 2.47 11.20 8.76
C ILE A 57 2.62 10.38 7.48
N SER A 58 2.85 11.02 6.35
CA SER A 58 2.99 10.29 5.09
C SER A 58 4.19 9.37 5.13
N ASP A 59 5.28 9.78 5.78
CA ASP A 59 6.45 8.91 5.93
C ASP A 59 6.15 7.67 6.75
N LYS A 60 5.30 7.80 7.75
CA LYS A 60 4.91 6.64 8.56
C LYS A 60 3.96 5.73 7.80
N VAL A 61 3.02 6.32 7.07
CA VAL A 61 2.04 5.55 6.33
C VAL A 61 2.71 4.72 5.25
N LYS A 62 3.69 5.28 4.56
CA LYS A 62 4.33 4.56 3.46
C LYS A 62 5.11 3.34 3.93
N LYS A 63 5.42 3.25 5.21
CA LYS A 63 6.14 2.10 5.77
C LYS A 63 5.24 0.95 6.14
N ILE A 64 3.94 1.15 6.11
CA ILE A 64 2.99 0.11 6.49
C ILE A 64 2.95 -0.95 5.39
N PRO A 65 3.10 -2.24 5.76
CA PRO A 65 3.02 -3.30 4.75
C PRO A 65 1.66 -3.27 4.05
N GLY A 66 1.69 -3.33 2.75
CA GLY A 66 0.48 -3.24 1.94
C GLY A 66 0.29 -1.90 1.28
N VAL A 67 0.93 -0.86 1.79
CA VAL A 67 0.89 0.46 1.16
C VAL A 67 1.91 0.47 0.03
N GLU A 68 1.42 0.67 -1.17
CA GLU A 68 2.26 0.66 -2.35
C GLU A 68 2.89 2.02 -2.59
N VAL A 69 2.11 3.08 -2.47
CA VAL A 69 2.59 4.43 -2.72
C VAL A 69 1.72 5.41 -1.94
N VAL A 70 2.32 6.52 -1.57
CA VAL A 70 1.64 7.56 -0.81
C VAL A 70 1.86 8.88 -1.52
N TYR A 71 0.80 9.67 -1.64
CA TYR A 71 0.87 11.02 -2.18
C TYR A 71 0.33 12.00 -1.16
N GLU A 72 0.99 13.15 -1.04
CA GLU A 72 0.42 14.27 -0.31
C GLU A 72 -0.37 15.09 -1.30
N ILE A 73 -1.60 15.42 -0.96
CA ILE A 73 -2.55 16.03 -1.89
C ILE A 73 -3.16 17.27 -1.29
N THR A 74 -3.85 18.02 -2.12
CA THR A 74 -4.62 19.17 -1.68
C THR A 74 -6.09 18.84 -1.76
N GLY A 75 -6.91 19.65 -1.10
CA GLY A 75 -8.36 19.50 -1.12
C GLY A 75 -8.88 19.06 0.21
N GLN A 76 -9.91 18.25 0.18
CA GLN A 76 -10.60 17.82 1.39
C GLN A 76 -9.74 16.91 2.25
N TYR A 77 -8.82 16.19 1.63
CA TYR A 77 -7.93 15.25 2.32
C TYR A 77 -6.50 15.69 2.12
N ASP A 78 -5.62 15.20 2.98
CA ASP A 78 -4.22 15.63 2.99
C ASP A 78 -3.30 14.61 2.35
N ILE A 79 -3.66 13.34 2.42
CA ILE A 79 -2.82 12.25 1.94
C ILE A 79 -3.70 11.21 1.25
N THR A 80 -3.17 10.63 0.18
CA THR A 80 -3.78 9.45 -0.38
C THR A 80 -2.77 8.31 -0.39
N ALA A 81 -3.19 7.14 0.04
CA ALA A 81 -2.37 5.95 0.07
C ALA A 81 -2.99 4.91 -0.85
N ILE A 82 -2.17 4.36 -1.73
CA ILE A 82 -2.60 3.28 -2.60
C ILE A 82 -2.20 1.98 -1.93
N ILE A 83 -3.17 1.12 -1.69
CA ILE A 83 -2.96 -0.14 -1.01
C ILE A 83 -3.08 -1.27 -2.04
N SER A 84 -2.16 -2.20 -1.99
CA SER A 84 -2.18 -3.36 -2.86
C SER A 84 -1.82 -4.58 -2.03
N THR A 85 -2.75 -5.50 -1.90
CA THR A 85 -2.59 -6.66 -1.03
C THR A 85 -3.14 -7.90 -1.70
N LEU A 86 -3.06 -9.02 -1.00
CA LEU A 86 -3.51 -10.29 -1.53
C LEU A 86 -5.03 -10.44 -1.53
N ASN A 87 -5.71 -9.78 -0.60
CA ASN A 87 -7.17 -9.92 -0.48
C ASN A 87 -7.71 -8.74 0.32
N VAL A 88 -9.04 -8.69 0.39
CA VAL A 88 -9.72 -7.59 1.07
C VAL A 88 -9.44 -7.57 2.56
N ALA A 89 -9.28 -8.75 3.16
CA ALA A 89 -8.97 -8.80 4.59
C ALA A 89 -7.65 -8.09 4.87
N GLU A 90 -6.67 -8.24 3.99
CA GLU A 90 -5.40 -7.56 4.14
C GLU A 90 -5.53 -6.06 3.91
N VAL A 91 -6.44 -5.65 3.03
CA VAL A 91 -6.73 -4.22 2.87
C VAL A 91 -7.25 -3.67 4.19
N ASN A 92 -8.18 -4.38 4.82
CA ASN A 92 -8.74 -3.92 6.08
C ASN A 92 -7.68 -3.83 7.16
N ARG A 93 -6.79 -4.82 7.23
CA ARG A 93 -5.68 -4.77 8.19
C ARG A 93 -4.82 -3.53 7.95
N CYS A 94 -4.51 -3.29 6.70
CA CYS A 94 -3.68 -2.14 6.34
C CYS A 94 -4.36 -0.83 6.73
N VAL A 95 -5.65 -0.71 6.48
CA VAL A 95 -6.40 0.48 6.84
C VAL A 95 -6.40 0.69 8.35
N GLU A 96 -6.55 -0.39 9.12
CA GLU A 96 -6.51 -0.26 10.58
C GLU A 96 -5.15 0.22 11.05
N GLU A 97 -4.08 -0.26 10.44
CA GLU A 97 -2.75 0.23 10.78
C GLU A 97 -2.61 1.71 10.45
N ILE A 98 -3.12 2.12 9.30
CA ILE A 98 -3.09 3.53 8.92
C ILE A 98 -3.85 4.36 9.95
N ARG A 99 -5.03 3.89 10.35
CA ARG A 99 -5.85 4.64 11.30
C ARG A 99 -5.19 4.74 12.66
N SER A 100 -4.30 3.83 12.99
CA SER A 100 -3.62 3.85 14.27
C SER A 100 -2.43 4.81 14.29
N VAL A 101 -2.05 5.36 13.15
CA VAL A 101 -0.93 6.31 13.11
C VAL A 101 -1.37 7.60 13.79
N LYS A 102 -0.57 8.01 14.78
CA LYS A 102 -0.89 9.22 15.52
C LYS A 102 -0.86 10.42 14.58
N GLY A 103 -1.92 11.19 14.60
CA GLY A 103 -2.05 12.35 13.72
C GLY A 103 -3.03 12.14 12.59
N VAL A 104 -3.41 10.90 12.31
CA VAL A 104 -4.45 10.63 11.34
C VAL A 104 -5.79 10.87 12.02
N SER A 105 -6.57 11.80 11.49
CA SER A 105 -7.83 12.16 12.12
C SER A 105 -9.02 11.50 11.45
N ASN A 106 -8.90 11.14 10.19
CA ASN A 106 -10.04 10.58 9.46
C ASN A 106 -9.53 9.81 8.26
N THR A 107 -10.24 8.76 7.88
CA THR A 107 -9.88 7.96 6.71
C THR A 107 -11.13 7.67 5.90
N ASN A 108 -10.94 7.53 4.60
CA ASN A 108 -12.00 7.14 3.69
C ASN A 108 -11.38 6.20 2.67
N THR A 109 -11.80 4.95 2.68
CA THR A 109 -11.20 3.91 1.85
C THR A 109 -12.18 3.44 0.79
N MET A 110 -11.66 3.34 -0.43
CA MET A 110 -12.42 2.86 -1.56
C MET A 110 -11.72 1.65 -2.13
N ILE A 111 -12.43 0.54 -2.21
CA ILE A 111 -11.88 -0.68 -2.81
C ILE A 111 -12.01 -0.56 -4.32
N ILE A 112 -10.93 -0.87 -5.03
CA ILE A 112 -10.96 -0.85 -6.48
C ILE A 112 -11.56 -2.17 -6.93
N LEU A 113 -12.69 -2.07 -7.63
CA LEU A 113 -13.41 -3.27 -8.05
C LEU A 113 -12.91 -3.81 -9.36
N ARG A 114 -12.44 -2.92 -10.24
CA ARG A 114 -12.08 -3.36 -11.58
C ARG A 114 -11.24 -2.29 -12.27
N GLN A 115 -10.31 -2.75 -13.05
CA GLN A 115 -9.53 -1.90 -13.94
C GLN A 115 -9.79 -2.37 -15.36
N PRO A 116 -10.61 -1.64 -16.11
CA PRO A 116 -10.94 -2.06 -17.49
C PRO A 116 -9.72 -1.98 -18.39
#